data_6d74f4570d494bf7202b87c2cbeab1ae
#
_entry.id   6d74f4570d494bf7202b87c2cbeab1ae
#
_cell.length_a   1.000
_cell.length_b   1.000
_cell.length_c   1.000
_cell.angle_alpha   90.00
_cell.angle_beta   90.00
_cell.angle_gamma   90.00
#
_symmetry.space_group_name_H-M   'P 1'
#
loop_
_entity.id
_entity.type
_entity.pdbx_description
1 polymer ?
#
loop_
_entity_poly.entity_id
_entity_poly.type
_entity_poly.pdbx_seq_one_letter_code
_entity_poly.pdbx_strand_id
1 'polypeptide(L)'
;MKSREEYIDKLAAQLKEWSGKIDELESKARTAKADAKTGYENQIKQLKDQRDAAKQKLQDLKGSSTEAWDALKAGTETAWAELQKAVTAAKEKFKKPG
;
A
#
# COMPACT_ATOMS: atom_id res chain seq x y z
N MET A 1 13.22 -16.23 19.17
CA MET A 1 11.78 -15.96 19.03
C MET A 1 11.45 -15.47 17.65
N LYS A 2 10.38 -15.95 17.11
CA LYS A 2 9.99 -15.67 15.73
C LYS A 2 9.15 -14.41 15.55
N SER A 3 8.93 -13.65 16.62
CA SER A 3 8.00 -12.52 16.57
C SER A 3 8.36 -11.46 15.51
N ARG A 4 9.65 -11.16 15.35
CA ARG A 4 10.07 -10.19 14.31
C ARG A 4 9.81 -10.74 12.90
N GLU A 5 10.19 -11.98 12.67
CA GLU A 5 10.00 -12.63 11.37
C GLU A 5 8.53 -12.75 11.03
N GLU A 6 7.73 -13.16 12.00
CA GLU A 6 6.28 -13.27 11.80
C GLU A 6 5.65 -11.94 11.48
N TYR A 7 6.07 -10.89 12.18
CA TYR A 7 5.57 -9.54 11.94
C TYR A 7 5.92 -9.08 10.52
N ILE A 8 7.17 -9.26 10.12
CA ILE A 8 7.63 -8.89 8.78
C ILE A 8 6.90 -9.69 7.70
N ASP A 9 6.72 -10.99 7.92
CA ASP A 9 6.01 -11.85 6.96
C ASP A 9 4.56 -11.40 6.80
N LYS A 10 3.92 -11.01 7.90
CA LYS A 10 2.55 -10.50 7.87
C LYS A 10 2.46 -9.22 7.05
N LEU A 11 3.39 -8.29 7.28
CA LEU A 11 3.41 -7.05 6.54
C LEU A 11 3.67 -7.29 5.05
N ALA A 12 4.60 -8.19 4.74
CA ALA A 12 4.91 -8.53 3.35
C ALA A 12 3.70 -9.12 2.64
N ALA A 13 2.96 -10.00 3.32
CA ALA A 13 1.74 -10.60 2.77
C ALA A 13 0.67 -9.55 2.51
N GLN A 14 0.48 -8.63 3.45
CA GLN A 14 -0.48 -7.54 3.28
C GLN A 14 -0.08 -6.62 2.13
N LEU A 15 1.20 -6.31 2.02
CA LEU A 15 1.69 -5.45 0.93
C LEU A 15 1.46 -6.10 -0.42
N LYS A 16 1.69 -7.41 -0.52
CA LYS A 16 1.44 -8.16 -1.74
C LYS A 16 -0.04 -8.13 -2.11
N GLU A 17 -0.91 -8.30 -1.12
CA GLU A 17 -2.36 -8.25 -1.34
C GLU A 17 -2.78 -6.87 -1.85
N TRP A 18 -2.29 -5.80 -1.21
CA TRP A 18 -2.62 -4.45 -1.63
C TRP A 18 -2.04 -4.11 -2.99
N SER A 19 -0.86 -4.62 -3.32
CA SER A 19 -0.28 -4.44 -4.66
C SER A 19 -1.17 -5.06 -5.71
N GLY A 20 -1.72 -6.25 -5.44
CA GLY A 20 -2.68 -6.88 -6.33
C GLY A 20 -3.95 -6.06 -6.49
N LYS A 21 -4.45 -5.48 -5.42
CA LYS A 21 -5.62 -4.59 -5.47
C LYS A 21 -5.35 -3.35 -6.29
N ILE A 22 -4.17 -2.76 -6.13
CA ILE A 22 -3.78 -1.59 -6.91
C ILE A 22 -3.72 -1.95 -8.39
N ASP A 23 -3.18 -3.12 -8.74
CA ASP A 23 -3.15 -3.57 -10.13
C ASP A 23 -4.55 -3.77 -10.70
N GLU A 24 -5.48 -4.31 -9.91
CA GLU A 24 -6.87 -4.44 -10.33
C GLU A 24 -7.50 -3.08 -10.60
N LEU A 25 -7.26 -2.12 -9.71
CA LEU A 25 -7.79 -0.78 -9.88
C LEU A 25 -7.18 -0.10 -11.09
N GLU A 26 -5.91 -0.34 -11.36
CA GLU A 26 -5.24 0.19 -12.54
C GLU A 26 -5.90 -0.35 -13.82
N SER A 27 -6.23 -1.64 -13.85
CA SER A 27 -6.92 -2.23 -14.98
C SER A 27 -8.30 -1.59 -15.19
N LYS A 28 -9.02 -1.34 -14.10
CA LYS A 28 -10.32 -0.65 -14.19
C LYS A 28 -10.16 0.78 -14.69
N ALA A 29 -9.11 1.46 -14.26
CA ALA A 29 -8.85 2.84 -14.70
C ALA A 29 -8.61 2.90 -16.21
N ARG A 30 -7.97 1.89 -16.78
CA ARG A 30 -7.70 1.85 -18.22
C ARG A 30 -8.97 1.78 -19.05
N THR A 31 -10.03 1.19 -18.50
CA THR A 31 -11.30 1.04 -19.22
C THR A 31 -12.30 2.12 -18.86
N ALA A 32 -11.91 3.06 -17.98
CA ALA A 32 -12.79 4.14 -17.57
C ALA A 32 -13.00 5.13 -18.72
N LYS A 33 -14.14 5.83 -18.66
CA LYS A 33 -14.43 6.88 -19.62
C LYS A 33 -13.42 8.03 -19.46
N ALA A 34 -13.19 8.74 -20.55
CA ALA A 34 -12.20 9.82 -20.58
C ALA A 34 -12.36 10.82 -19.43
N ASP A 35 -13.61 11.14 -19.07
CA ASP A 35 -13.90 12.12 -18.01
C ASP A 35 -13.39 11.66 -16.64
N ALA A 36 -13.47 10.37 -16.37
CA ALA A 36 -13.06 9.81 -15.08
C ALA A 36 -11.63 9.30 -15.08
N LYS A 37 -11.10 9.03 -16.28
CA LYS A 37 -9.81 8.34 -16.42
C LYS A 37 -8.66 9.10 -15.76
N THR A 38 -8.58 10.41 -15.98
CA THR A 38 -7.52 11.23 -15.41
C THR A 38 -7.53 11.18 -13.88
N GLY A 39 -8.72 11.28 -13.28
CA GLY A 39 -8.85 11.19 -11.83
C GLY A 39 -8.43 9.84 -11.29
N TYR A 40 -8.81 8.78 -11.99
CA TYR A 40 -8.43 7.42 -11.59
C TYR A 40 -6.92 7.21 -11.73
N GLU A 41 -6.33 7.69 -12.83
CA GLU A 41 -4.89 7.56 -13.05
C GLU A 41 -4.10 8.31 -11.97
N ASN A 42 -4.54 9.49 -11.58
CA ASN A 42 -3.90 10.26 -10.51
C ASN A 42 -3.98 9.51 -9.19
N GLN A 43 -5.12 8.92 -8.90
CA GLN A 43 -5.32 8.15 -7.68
C GLN A 43 -4.43 6.90 -7.67
N ILE A 44 -4.34 6.21 -8.80
CA ILE A 44 -3.48 5.03 -8.93
C ILE A 44 -2.02 5.42 -8.71
N LYS A 45 -1.60 6.54 -9.27
CA LYS A 45 -0.23 7.02 -9.09
C LYS A 45 0.07 7.26 -7.61
N GLN A 46 -0.86 7.88 -6.89
CA GLN A 46 -0.69 8.09 -5.45
C GLN A 46 -0.60 6.76 -4.70
N LEU A 47 -1.44 5.80 -5.07
CA LEU A 47 -1.42 4.48 -4.45
C LEU A 47 -0.08 3.78 -4.69
N LYS A 48 0.44 3.87 -5.90
CA LYS A 48 1.73 3.26 -6.23
C LYS A 48 2.86 3.92 -5.45
N ASP A 49 2.82 5.24 -5.31
CA ASP A 49 3.81 5.97 -4.53
C ASP A 49 3.76 5.56 -3.07
N GLN A 50 2.57 5.42 -2.51
CA GLN A 50 2.40 5.00 -1.12
C GLN A 50 2.84 3.54 -0.95
N ARG A 51 2.53 2.69 -1.93
CA ARG A 51 2.98 1.29 -1.90
C ARG A 51 4.51 1.22 -1.90
N ASP A 52 5.15 2.01 -2.76
CA ASP A 52 6.60 2.00 -2.86
C ASP A 52 7.24 2.52 -1.57
N ALA A 53 6.65 3.55 -0.97
CA ALA A 53 7.11 4.07 0.32
C ALA A 53 6.96 3.01 1.42
N ALA A 54 5.83 2.30 1.42
CA ALA A 54 5.60 1.23 2.39
C ALA A 54 6.60 0.10 2.20
N LYS A 55 6.89 -0.24 0.95
CA LYS A 55 7.87 -1.27 0.62
C LYS A 55 9.25 -0.90 1.15
N GLN A 56 9.64 0.36 0.97
CA GLN A 56 10.91 0.85 1.48
C GLN A 56 10.97 0.78 3.00
N LYS A 57 9.88 1.16 3.67
CA LYS A 57 9.79 1.06 5.13
C LYS A 57 9.95 -0.38 5.60
N LEU A 58 9.35 -1.32 4.88
CA LEU A 58 9.48 -2.73 5.22
C LEU A 58 10.94 -3.19 5.08
N GLN A 59 11.62 -2.77 4.01
CA GLN A 59 13.01 -3.12 3.81
C GLN A 59 13.90 -2.54 4.91
N ASP A 60 13.64 -1.30 5.29
CA ASP A 60 14.37 -0.66 6.38
C ASP A 60 14.16 -1.42 7.70
N LEU A 61 12.93 -1.86 7.93
CA LEU A 61 12.60 -2.61 9.13
C LEU A 61 13.31 -3.97 9.15
N LYS A 62 13.36 -4.65 8.00
CA LYS A 62 14.06 -5.94 7.89
C LYS A 62 15.54 -5.83 8.22
N GLY A 63 16.16 -4.73 7.82
CA GLY A 63 17.57 -4.50 8.05
C GLY A 63 17.88 -3.80 9.37
N SER A 64 16.87 -3.54 10.20
CA SER A 64 17.06 -2.75 11.42
C SER A 64 17.80 -3.52 12.51
N SER A 65 18.57 -2.77 13.32
CA SER A 65 19.12 -3.30 14.54
C SER A 65 18.02 -3.45 15.59
N THR A 66 18.32 -4.18 16.65
CA THR A 66 17.40 -4.32 17.77
C THR A 66 17.03 -2.94 18.35
N GLU A 67 18.01 -2.05 18.41
CA GLU A 67 17.80 -0.71 18.96
C GLU A 67 16.90 0.15 18.08
N ALA A 68 17.01 0.02 16.78
CA ALA A 68 16.22 0.82 15.83
C ALA A 68 14.84 0.23 15.57
N TRP A 69 14.62 -1.03 15.93
CA TRP A 69 13.41 -1.77 15.60
C TRP A 69 12.11 -1.04 15.98
N ASP A 70 12.02 -0.59 17.23
CA ASP A 70 10.78 0.04 17.72
C ASP A 70 10.45 1.31 16.96
N ALA A 71 11.46 2.14 16.69
CA ALA A 71 11.25 3.39 15.97
C ALA A 71 10.83 3.13 14.52
N LEU A 72 11.52 2.20 13.85
CA LEU A 72 11.20 1.85 12.47
C LEU A 72 9.85 1.14 12.36
N LYS A 73 9.52 0.32 13.36
CA LYS A 73 8.23 -0.34 13.42
C LYS A 73 7.09 0.67 13.48
N ALA A 74 7.21 1.69 14.31
CA ALA A 74 6.19 2.72 14.42
C ALA A 74 5.97 3.45 13.09
N GLY A 75 7.06 3.81 12.40
CA GLY A 75 6.96 4.44 11.09
C GLY A 75 6.33 3.53 10.05
N THR A 76 6.67 2.25 10.10
CA THR A 76 6.11 1.26 9.19
C THR A 76 4.62 1.08 9.43
N GLU A 77 4.19 1.03 10.68
CA GLU A 77 2.76 0.90 10.99
C GLU A 77 1.96 2.09 10.50
N THR A 78 2.53 3.29 10.61
CA THR A 78 1.88 4.49 10.07
C THR A 78 1.72 4.39 8.56
N ALA A 79 2.78 3.98 7.85
CA ALA A 79 2.74 3.82 6.40
C ALA A 79 1.70 2.76 5.99
N TRP A 80 1.62 1.66 6.73
CA TRP A 80 0.63 0.60 6.46
C TRP A 80 -0.79 1.10 6.65
N ALA A 81 -1.04 1.84 7.74
CA ALA A 81 -2.37 2.40 8.00
C ALA A 81 -2.79 3.37 6.90
N GLU A 82 -1.88 4.22 6.46
CA GLU A 82 -2.16 5.18 5.39
C GLU A 82 -2.44 4.47 4.07
N LEU A 83 -1.64 3.46 3.74
CA LEU A 83 -1.84 2.67 2.51
C LEU A 83 -3.17 1.92 2.56
N GLN A 84 -3.51 1.33 3.69
CA GLN A 84 -4.78 0.63 3.86
C GLN A 84 -5.96 1.57 3.62
N LYS A 85 -5.91 2.75 4.21
CA LYS A 85 -6.97 3.77 4.02
C LYS A 85 -7.06 4.18 2.56
N ALA A 86 -5.93 4.39 1.92
CA ALA A 86 -5.90 4.82 0.53
C ALA A 86 -6.46 3.76 -0.40
N VAL A 87 -6.10 2.50 -0.19
CA VAL A 87 -6.63 1.38 -0.99
C VAL A 87 -8.14 1.23 -0.78
N THR A 88 -8.59 1.32 0.47
CA THR A 88 -10.02 1.23 0.79
C THR A 88 -10.80 2.36 0.14
N ALA A 89 -10.29 3.60 0.24
CA ALA A 89 -10.94 4.75 -0.37
C ALA A 89 -11.00 4.62 -1.90
N ALA A 90 -9.94 4.13 -2.50
CA ALA A 90 -9.90 3.92 -3.95
C ALA A 90 -10.90 2.85 -4.38
N LYS A 91 -10.98 1.75 -3.64
CA LYS A 91 -11.96 0.69 -3.93
C LYS A 91 -13.39 1.24 -3.90
N GLU A 92 -13.71 2.03 -2.89
CA GLU A 92 -15.03 2.64 -2.79
C GLU A 92 -15.31 3.57 -3.95
N LYS A 93 -14.34 4.40 -4.31
CA LYS A 93 -14.49 5.33 -5.41
C LYS A 93 -14.66 4.63 -6.75
N PHE A 94 -13.90 3.57 -6.99
CA PHE A 94 -13.97 2.82 -8.24
C PHE A 94 -15.20 1.93 -8.34
N LYS A 95 -15.83 1.65 -7.22
CA LYS A 95 -17.00 0.82 -7.14
C LYS A 95 -18.26 1.56 -7.59
N LYS A 96 -18.28 2.86 -7.40
CA LYS A 96 -19.43 3.68 -7.77
C LYS A 96 -19.45 3.92 -9.28
N PRO A 97 -20.55 3.58 -9.96
CA PRO A 97 -20.67 3.89 -11.38
C PRO A 97 -20.70 5.39 -11.58
N GLY A 98 -19.84 5.83 -12.34
CA GLY A 98 -19.75 7.10 -12.90
C GLY A 98 -19.95 8.34 -12.45
#